data_4dc97f1cfb014d05eae7b7f7019621f5
#
_entry.id   4dc97f1cfb014d05eae7b7f7019621f5
#
_cell.length_a   1.000
_cell.length_b   1.000
_cell.length_c   1.000
_cell.angle_alpha   90.00
_cell.angle_beta   90.00
_cell.angle_gamma   90.00
#
_symmetry.space_group_name_H-M   'P 1'
#
loop_
_entity.id
_entity.type
_entity.pdbx_description
1 polymer ?
#
loop_
_entity_poly.entity_id
_entity_poly.type
_entity_poly.pdbx_seq_one_letter_code
_entity_poly.pdbx_strand_id
1 'polypeptide(L)'
;MANTRTDLMQGTLELLILKTLTREQMHGYGIAQRIHEAVDDLLKVEDGSLYPALYRMEERGWISSEWGASENNRRAKFYKLTRAGRQQLAAQSVNWERISQAISRVLQSA
;
A
#
# COMPACT_ATOMS: atom_id res chain seq x y z
N MET A 1 22.70 -2.28 5.22
CA MET A 1 22.15 -3.62 5.18
C MET A 1 20.66 -3.63 5.39
N ALA A 2 20.20 -3.06 6.45
CA ALA A 2 18.78 -3.00 6.71
C ALA A 2 18.01 -2.22 5.64
N ASN A 3 18.69 -1.30 4.98
CA ASN A 3 18.02 -0.40 4.04
C ASN A 3 17.46 -1.08 2.81
N THR A 4 18.16 -2.10 2.30
CA THR A 4 17.68 -2.82 1.12
C THR A 4 16.32 -3.43 1.37
N ARG A 5 16.16 -4.02 2.54
CA ARG A 5 14.91 -4.65 2.93
C ARG A 5 13.80 -3.58 3.10
N THR A 6 14.17 -2.45 3.68
CA THR A 6 13.24 -1.35 3.90
C THR A 6 12.75 -0.78 2.58
N ASP A 7 13.67 -0.58 1.64
CA ASP A 7 13.32 -0.04 0.33
C ASP A 7 12.38 -0.97 -0.43
N LEU A 8 12.65 -2.27 -0.36
CA LEU A 8 11.81 -3.25 -1.00
C LEU A 8 10.40 -3.24 -0.40
N MET A 9 10.34 -3.18 0.92
CA MET A 9 9.06 -3.12 1.62
C MET A 9 8.29 -1.86 1.30
N GLN A 10 8.99 -0.75 1.09
CA GLN A 10 8.35 0.51 0.83
C GLN A 10 7.55 0.48 -0.48
N GLY A 11 8.14 0.00 -1.55
CA GLY A 11 7.44 -0.10 -2.82
C GLY A 11 6.28 -1.09 -2.75
N THR A 12 6.50 -2.19 -2.05
CA THR A 12 5.46 -3.19 -1.86
C THR A 12 4.30 -2.61 -1.06
N LEU A 13 4.59 -1.83 -0.03
CA LEU A 13 3.57 -1.23 0.81
C LEU A 13 2.67 -0.29 0.01
N GLU A 14 3.25 0.55 -0.84
CA GLU A 14 2.47 1.47 -1.65
C GLU A 14 1.52 0.71 -2.57
N LEU A 15 1.99 -0.37 -3.18
CA LEU A 15 1.15 -1.20 -4.03
C LEU A 15 -0.02 -1.78 -3.24
N LEU A 16 0.24 -2.27 -2.04
CA LEU A 16 -0.80 -2.84 -1.19
C LEU A 16 -1.82 -1.79 -0.77
N ILE A 17 -1.36 -0.59 -0.46
CA ILE A 17 -2.27 0.50 -0.10
C ILE A 17 -3.18 0.85 -1.27
N LEU A 18 -2.61 0.98 -2.47
CA LEU A 18 -3.39 1.29 -3.66
C LEU A 18 -4.48 0.26 -3.87
N LYS A 19 -4.12 -1.01 -3.78
CA LYS A 19 -5.08 -2.08 -3.98
C LYS A 19 -6.18 -2.08 -2.92
N THR A 20 -5.79 -1.84 -1.68
CA THR A 20 -6.74 -1.83 -0.57
C THR A 20 -7.79 -0.75 -0.76
N LEU A 21 -7.41 0.39 -1.30
CA LEU A 21 -8.32 1.53 -1.46
C LEU A 21 -9.22 1.43 -2.70
N THR A 22 -9.09 0.37 -3.51
CA THR A 22 -9.97 0.21 -4.67
C THR A 22 -11.42 -0.05 -4.29
N ARG A 23 -11.65 -0.60 -3.12
CA ARG A 23 -13.01 -0.97 -2.69
C ARG A 23 -13.75 0.20 -2.05
N GLU A 24 -13.10 0.89 -1.13
CA GLU A 24 -13.73 1.98 -0.42
C GLU A 24 -12.67 2.82 0.27
N GLN A 25 -13.06 4.02 0.67
CA GLN A 25 -12.16 4.87 1.42
C GLN A 25 -11.97 4.30 2.83
N MET A 26 -10.79 4.53 3.40
CA MET A 26 -10.45 4.02 4.72
C MET A 26 -9.48 4.96 5.43
N HIS A 27 -9.53 4.95 6.76
CA HIS A 27 -8.49 5.62 7.53
C HIS A 27 -7.27 4.69 7.64
N GLY A 28 -6.14 5.25 8.11
CA GLY A 28 -4.87 4.51 8.12
C GLY A 28 -4.92 3.20 8.87
N TYR A 29 -5.56 3.21 10.05
CA TYR A 29 -5.67 2.00 10.83
C TYR A 29 -6.42 0.90 10.07
N GLY A 30 -7.49 1.27 9.41
CA GLY A 30 -8.27 0.31 8.61
C GLY A 30 -7.48 -0.26 7.45
N ILE A 31 -6.66 0.58 6.80
CA ILE A 31 -5.80 0.13 5.71
C ILE A 31 -4.82 -0.92 6.22
N ALA A 32 -4.12 -0.62 7.32
CA ALA A 32 -3.15 -1.54 7.89
C ALA A 32 -3.80 -2.87 8.27
N GLN A 33 -4.96 -2.79 8.91
CA GLN A 33 -5.65 -3.98 9.35
C GLN A 33 -6.09 -4.85 8.18
N ARG A 34 -6.60 -4.23 7.13
CA ARG A 34 -7.03 -4.97 5.94
C ARG A 34 -5.84 -5.66 5.26
N ILE A 35 -4.69 -5.01 5.23
CA ILE A 35 -3.50 -5.61 4.64
C ILE A 35 -3.06 -6.80 5.49
N HIS A 36 -3.03 -6.65 6.81
CA HIS A 36 -2.63 -7.75 7.70
C HIS A 36 -3.53 -8.97 7.51
N GLU A 37 -4.84 -8.74 7.37
CA GLU A 37 -5.78 -9.82 7.15
C GLU A 37 -5.55 -10.51 5.81
N ALA A 38 -5.28 -9.73 4.78
CA ALA A 38 -5.13 -10.28 3.43
C ALA A 38 -3.88 -11.13 3.29
N VAL A 39 -2.82 -10.79 4.00
CA VAL A 39 -1.54 -11.53 3.89
C VAL A 39 -1.33 -12.48 5.07
N ASP A 40 -2.33 -12.64 5.90
CA ASP A 40 -2.28 -13.58 7.04
C ASP A 40 -1.07 -13.30 7.94
N ASP A 41 -0.80 -12.01 8.16
CA ASP A 41 0.29 -11.52 9.00
C ASP A 41 1.69 -11.88 8.53
N LEU A 42 1.83 -12.30 7.27
CA LEU A 42 3.16 -12.55 6.70
C LEU A 42 3.98 -11.29 6.54
N LEU A 43 3.29 -10.16 6.29
CA LEU A 43 3.93 -8.86 6.18
C LEU A 43 3.42 -7.98 7.30
N LYS A 44 4.35 -7.33 7.97
CA LYS A 44 3.99 -6.46 9.07
C LYS A 44 3.99 -5.01 8.59
N VAL A 45 2.85 -4.35 8.74
CA VAL A 45 2.72 -2.95 8.36
C VAL A 45 2.78 -2.12 9.64
N GLU A 46 3.88 -1.41 9.82
CA GLU A 46 4.08 -0.60 11.01
C GLU A 46 3.72 0.85 10.74
N ASP A 47 3.25 1.53 11.78
CA ASP A 47 2.87 2.94 11.66
C ASP A 47 4.02 3.79 11.13
N GLY A 48 5.24 3.46 11.53
CA GLY A 48 6.42 4.18 11.07
C GLY A 48 6.64 4.11 9.57
N SER A 49 6.08 3.11 8.91
CA SER A 49 6.16 2.98 7.45
C SER A 49 4.87 3.41 6.78
N LEU A 50 3.74 3.13 7.41
CA LEU A 50 2.44 3.37 6.82
C LEU A 50 2.16 4.86 6.61
N TYR A 51 2.27 5.66 7.67
CA TYR A 51 1.89 7.07 7.56
C TYR A 51 2.81 7.88 6.65
N PRO A 52 4.13 7.68 6.67
CA PRO A 52 4.96 8.32 5.65
C PRO A 52 4.62 7.90 4.23
N ALA A 53 4.23 6.63 4.02
CA ALA A 53 3.81 6.16 2.70
C ALA A 53 2.55 6.89 2.25
N LEU A 54 1.56 6.99 3.14
CA LEU A 54 0.33 7.71 2.82
C LEU A 54 0.61 9.17 2.47
N TYR A 55 1.51 9.79 3.22
CA TYR A 55 1.88 11.18 2.95
C TYR A 55 2.48 11.32 1.55
N ARG A 56 3.43 10.46 1.20
CA ARG A 56 4.08 10.50 -0.10
C ARG A 56 3.08 10.28 -1.23
N MET A 57 2.17 9.33 -1.03
CA MET A 57 1.18 9.00 -2.05
C MET A 57 0.19 10.13 -2.26
N GLU A 58 -0.18 10.80 -1.18
CA GLU A 58 -1.05 11.96 -1.27
C GLU A 58 -0.33 13.12 -2.00
N GLU A 59 0.95 13.33 -1.69
CA GLU A 59 1.77 14.32 -2.36
C GLU A 59 1.83 14.09 -3.87
N ARG A 60 1.88 12.84 -4.27
CA ARG A 60 1.94 12.48 -5.69
C ARG A 60 0.58 12.48 -6.36
N GLY A 61 -0.47 12.72 -5.60
CA GLY A 61 -1.81 12.76 -6.16
C GLY A 61 -2.44 11.40 -6.41
N TRP A 62 -1.86 10.35 -5.87
CA TRP A 62 -2.40 8.99 -6.05
C TRP A 62 -3.57 8.72 -5.13
N ILE A 63 -3.60 9.38 -3.99
CA ILE A 63 -4.71 9.30 -3.05
C ILE A 63 -5.05 10.70 -2.59
N SER A 64 -6.29 10.87 -2.15
CA SER A 64 -6.73 12.10 -1.53
C SER A 64 -7.30 11.76 -0.16
N SER A 65 -7.46 12.77 0.67
CA SER A 65 -7.93 12.51 2.02
C SER A 65 -8.88 13.59 2.47
N GLU A 66 -9.72 13.22 3.43
CA GLU A 66 -10.58 14.17 4.12
C GLU A 66 -10.85 13.67 5.52
N TRP A 67 -11.13 14.59 6.41
CA TRP A 67 -11.40 14.26 7.79
C TRP A 67 -12.83 13.79 7.96
N GLY A 68 -13.03 12.79 8.82
CA GLY A 68 -14.35 12.26 9.11
C GLY A 68 -14.34 11.60 10.48
N ALA A 69 -15.44 10.97 10.82
CA ALA A 69 -15.58 10.27 12.10
C ALA A 69 -15.38 8.79 11.87
N SER A 70 -14.53 8.16 12.68
CA SER A 70 -14.34 6.72 12.65
C SER A 70 -15.44 6.02 13.44
N GLU A 71 -15.38 4.69 13.43
CA GLU A 71 -16.37 3.87 14.15
C GLU A 71 -16.46 4.21 15.62
N ASN A 72 -15.34 4.63 16.21
CA ASN A 72 -15.29 4.99 17.62
C ASN A 72 -15.62 6.45 17.84
N ASN A 73 -16.22 7.09 16.84
CA ASN A 73 -16.59 8.50 16.88
C ASN A 73 -15.37 9.41 17.12
N ARG A 74 -14.20 8.95 16.68
CA ARG A 74 -12.98 9.74 16.75
C ARG A 74 -12.71 10.35 15.39
N ARG A 75 -12.12 11.54 15.40
CA ARG A 75 -11.75 12.21 14.17
C ARG A 75 -10.62 11.44 13.50
N ALA A 76 -10.81 11.09 12.23
CA ALA A 76 -9.81 10.34 11.49
C ALA A 76 -9.73 10.85 10.07
N LYS A 77 -8.55 10.69 9.48
CA LYS A 77 -8.31 11.08 8.10
C LYS A 77 -8.61 9.87 7.23
N PHE A 78 -9.56 10.03 6.32
CA PHE A 78 -9.96 8.94 5.42
C PHE A 78 -9.32 9.15 4.06
N TYR A 79 -8.71 8.11 3.54
CA TYR A 79 -7.99 8.15 2.27
C TYR A 79 -8.81 7.48 1.18
N LYS A 80 -8.72 8.02 -0.02
CA LYS A 80 -9.48 7.57 -1.15
C LYS A 80 -8.59 7.54 -2.39
N LEU A 81 -8.76 6.53 -3.22
CA LEU A 81 -7.98 6.39 -4.43
C LEU A 81 -8.43 7.41 -5.46
N THR A 82 -7.46 8.09 -6.09
CA THR A 82 -7.76 9.03 -7.16
C THR A 82 -7.66 8.32 -8.51
N ARG A 83 -8.03 9.03 -9.58
CA ARG A 83 -7.84 8.49 -10.91
C ARG A 83 -6.38 8.19 -11.20
N ALA A 84 -5.50 9.11 -10.82
CA ALA A 84 -4.05 8.90 -10.98
C ALA A 84 -3.59 7.69 -10.19
N GLY A 85 -4.17 7.48 -8.99
CA GLY A 85 -3.85 6.31 -8.18
C GLY A 85 -4.28 5.02 -8.83
N ARG A 86 -5.42 5.01 -9.51
CA ARG A 86 -5.87 3.82 -10.23
C ARG A 86 -4.94 3.49 -11.38
N GLN A 87 -4.46 4.50 -12.09
CA GLN A 87 -3.50 4.31 -13.17
C GLN A 87 -2.18 3.78 -12.62
N GLN A 88 -1.77 4.31 -11.47
CA GLN A 88 -0.54 3.89 -10.82
C GLN A 88 -0.65 2.43 -10.37
N LEU A 89 -1.80 2.05 -9.83
CA LEU A 89 -2.03 0.68 -9.40
C LEU A 89 -1.87 -0.28 -10.59
N ALA A 90 -2.48 0.06 -11.72
CA ALA A 90 -2.38 -0.79 -12.90
C ALA A 90 -0.93 -0.95 -13.35
N ALA A 91 -0.20 0.15 -13.41
CA ALA A 91 1.20 0.11 -13.85
C ALA A 91 2.07 -0.69 -12.88
N GLN A 92 1.89 -0.48 -11.59
CA GLN A 92 2.70 -1.18 -10.59
C GLN A 92 2.35 -2.67 -10.52
N SER A 93 1.09 -3.01 -10.76
CA SER A 93 0.68 -4.42 -10.75
C SER A 93 1.35 -5.18 -11.89
N VAL A 94 1.38 -4.59 -13.08
CA VAL A 94 2.05 -5.20 -14.22
C VAL A 94 3.55 -5.36 -13.94
N ASN A 95 4.16 -4.33 -13.41
CA ASN A 95 5.58 -4.36 -13.10
C ASN A 95 5.91 -5.40 -12.05
N TRP A 96 5.07 -5.52 -11.03
CA TRP A 96 5.26 -6.52 -9.99
C TRP A 96 5.20 -7.92 -10.57
N GLU A 97 4.24 -8.17 -11.46
CA GLU A 97 4.09 -9.48 -12.06
C GLU A 97 5.30 -9.85 -12.89
N ARG A 98 5.83 -8.90 -13.65
CA ARG A 98 7.02 -9.14 -14.47
C ARG A 98 8.24 -9.44 -13.60
N ILE A 99 8.43 -8.67 -12.53
CA ILE A 99 9.56 -8.88 -11.62
C ILE A 99 9.42 -10.22 -10.92
N SER A 100 8.23 -10.55 -10.48
CA SER A 100 7.93 -11.79 -9.80
C SER A 100 8.27 -13.01 -10.69
N GLN A 101 7.86 -12.94 -11.95
CA GLN A 101 8.16 -14.00 -12.90
C GLN A 101 9.66 -14.11 -13.17
N ALA A 102 10.34 -12.98 -13.28
CA ALA A 102 11.77 -12.98 -13.52
C ALA A 102 12.51 -13.63 -12.35
N ILE A 103 12.12 -13.29 -11.13
CA ILE A 103 12.72 -13.86 -9.94
C ILE A 103 12.49 -15.37 -9.91
N SER A 104 11.26 -15.80 -10.22
CA SER A 104 10.95 -17.22 -10.25
C SER A 104 11.82 -17.98 -11.24
N ARG A 105 12.07 -17.40 -12.41
CA ARG A 105 12.93 -18.04 -13.40
C ARG A 105 14.34 -18.23 -12.89
N VAL A 106 14.87 -17.21 -12.22
CA VAL A 106 16.21 -17.31 -11.67
C VAL A 106 16.27 -18.41 -10.61
N LEU A 107 15.27 -18.44 -9.74
CA LEU A 107 15.23 -19.44 -8.66
C LEU A 107 15.07 -20.85 -9.19
N GLN A 108 14.45 -21.04 -10.34
CA GLN A 108 14.22 -22.35 -10.92
C GLN A 108 15.34 -22.80 -11.85
N SER A 109 16.23 -21.89 -12.21
CA SER A 109 17.31 -22.26 -13.13
C SER A 109 18.38 -23.08 -12.38
N ALA A 110 19.01 -23.94 -13.12
CA ALA A 110 20.03 -24.85 -12.54
C ALA A 110 21.34 -24.12 -12.25
#